data_ab5c3de3d70fab00e9cecc31d28d7bff
#
_entry.id   ab5c3de3d70fab00e9cecc31d28d7bff
#
_cell.length_a   1.000
_cell.length_b   1.000
_cell.length_c   1.000
_cell.angle_alpha   90.00
_cell.angle_beta   90.00
_cell.angle_gamma   90.00
#
_symmetry.space_group_name_H-M   'P 1'
#
loop_
_entity.id
_entity.type
_entity.pdbx_description
1 polymer ?
#
loop_
_entity_poly.entity_id
_entity_poly.type
_entity_poly.pdbx_seq_one_letter_code
_entity_poly.pdbx_strand_id
1 'polypeptide(L)'
;MSDVRVGVIGIGYWGPNVLRNFAALPGVEVVAVADRDDRRLREVRDAYPHIAVTKDYADFVRLGVDAVAIATPPATHFPIARDCLEYGLHVLVEKPLALNVRDAELLVDLAERRGLTLMVGHTFEYNPAVRRVKQIIESGTLGKIHYIDSSRVNLGIFQSSVNVIWDLAPHDISILLYLLGMEPLTVSAEGNASIFEDVHDIAHIHMKFPGNTLAHVHVSWLSPTKTRRMVIVGSEKMLVYDDIADEKVRLYDRQAIPLASAAPGDTRCHYRYGDSVALPVDWVE
;
A
#
# COMPACT_ATOMS: atom_id res chain seq x y z
N MET A 1 -19.49 21.98 -11.31
CA MET A 1 -18.93 21.83 -9.95
C MET A 1 -17.66 22.64 -9.97
N SER A 2 -17.34 23.38 -8.91
CA SER A 2 -16.03 24.03 -8.79
C SER A 2 -14.96 22.96 -8.64
N ASP A 3 -13.77 23.17 -9.23
CA ASP A 3 -12.63 22.27 -9.07
C ASP A 3 -12.20 22.18 -7.60
N VAL A 4 -11.75 21.01 -7.17
CA VAL A 4 -11.18 20.83 -5.83
C VAL A 4 -9.79 21.46 -5.80
N ARG A 5 -9.56 22.37 -4.87
CA ARG A 5 -8.31 23.12 -4.72
C ARG A 5 -7.34 22.37 -3.83
N VAL A 6 -6.27 21.81 -4.41
CA VAL A 6 -5.33 20.93 -3.73
C VAL A 6 -4.02 21.64 -3.43
N GLY A 7 -3.50 21.42 -2.22
CA GLY A 7 -2.13 21.75 -1.83
C GLY A 7 -1.26 20.50 -1.71
N VAL A 8 0.01 20.57 -2.09
CA VAL A 8 0.98 19.47 -1.92
C VAL A 8 2.03 19.88 -0.90
N ILE A 9 2.24 19.05 0.12
CA ILE A 9 3.20 19.28 1.20
C ILE A 9 4.32 18.24 1.08
N GLY A 10 5.53 18.73 0.82
CA GLY A 10 6.72 17.91 0.59
C GLY A 10 6.95 17.57 -0.88
N ILE A 11 8.02 18.12 -1.45
CA ILE A 11 8.49 17.83 -2.81
C ILE A 11 9.84 17.09 -2.74
N GLY A 12 9.85 16.04 -1.90
CA GLY A 12 10.99 15.12 -1.79
C GLY A 12 11.03 14.10 -2.94
N TYR A 13 11.32 12.85 -2.60
CA TYR A 13 11.43 11.76 -3.57
C TYR A 13 10.09 11.47 -4.28
N TRP A 14 8.98 11.42 -3.53
CA TRP A 14 7.65 11.03 -4.07
C TRP A 14 6.76 12.23 -4.44
N GLY A 15 6.96 13.37 -3.77
CA GLY A 15 6.17 14.58 -3.96
C GLY A 15 6.00 15.06 -5.40
N PRO A 16 7.04 15.05 -6.27
CA PRO A 16 6.89 15.42 -7.67
C PRO A 16 5.90 14.53 -8.44
N ASN A 17 5.81 13.24 -8.09
CA ASN A 17 4.84 12.33 -8.70
C ASN A 17 3.41 12.67 -8.26
N VAL A 18 3.23 12.96 -6.96
CA VAL A 18 1.95 13.39 -6.41
C VAL A 18 1.49 14.69 -7.07
N LEU A 19 2.37 15.69 -7.14
CA LEU A 19 2.09 16.97 -7.79
C LEU A 19 1.67 16.79 -9.25
N ARG A 20 2.46 16.05 -10.04
CA ARG A 20 2.18 15.79 -11.45
C ARG A 20 0.83 15.13 -11.66
N ASN A 21 0.52 14.12 -10.85
CA ASN A 21 -0.74 13.38 -10.97
C ASN A 21 -1.95 14.27 -10.62
N PHE A 22 -1.90 15.04 -9.53
CA PHE A 22 -2.98 15.97 -9.20
C PHE A 22 -3.16 17.07 -10.26
N ALA A 23 -2.06 17.60 -10.80
CA ALA A 23 -2.11 18.61 -11.85
C ALA A 23 -2.70 18.10 -13.18
N ALA A 24 -2.71 16.78 -13.38
CA ALA A 24 -3.29 16.14 -14.57
C ALA A 24 -4.76 15.72 -14.39
N LEU A 25 -5.30 15.75 -13.17
CA LEU A 25 -6.66 15.26 -12.89
C LEU A 25 -7.71 16.29 -13.29
N PRO A 26 -8.72 15.92 -14.10
CA PRO A 26 -9.88 16.77 -14.35
C PRO A 26 -10.65 17.08 -13.06
N GLY A 27 -11.08 18.34 -12.90
CA GLY A 27 -11.82 18.78 -11.70
C GLY A 27 -10.94 19.01 -10.48
N VAL A 28 -9.62 19.07 -10.65
CA VAL A 28 -8.64 19.41 -9.61
C VAL A 28 -7.77 20.57 -10.04
N GLU A 29 -7.59 21.54 -9.15
CA GLU A 29 -6.64 22.65 -9.30
C GLU A 29 -5.57 22.53 -8.22
N VAL A 30 -4.31 22.31 -8.59
CA VAL A 30 -3.21 22.43 -7.63
C VAL A 30 -2.87 23.91 -7.46
N VAL A 31 -3.19 24.46 -6.31
CA VAL A 31 -3.03 25.90 -6.03
C VAL A 31 -1.78 26.25 -5.24
N ALA A 32 -1.26 25.30 -4.47
CA ALA A 32 -0.12 25.57 -3.60
C ALA A 32 0.79 24.36 -3.40
N VAL A 33 2.09 24.62 -3.21
CA VAL A 33 3.09 23.64 -2.83
C VAL A 33 3.89 24.18 -1.65
N ALA A 34 4.11 23.34 -0.63
CA ALA A 34 4.95 23.66 0.51
C ALA A 34 6.14 22.69 0.63
N ASP A 35 7.34 23.21 0.77
CA ASP A 35 8.57 22.47 1.12
C ASP A 35 9.54 23.38 1.86
N ARG A 36 10.39 22.82 2.72
CA ARG A 36 11.42 23.58 3.44
C ARG A 36 12.65 23.91 2.57
N ASP A 37 12.86 23.18 1.49
CA ASP A 37 14.00 23.32 0.57
C ASP A 37 13.68 24.34 -0.55
N ASP A 38 14.39 25.49 -0.50
CA ASP A 38 14.27 26.56 -1.50
C ASP A 38 14.56 26.09 -2.92
N ARG A 39 15.46 25.13 -3.10
CA ARG A 39 15.81 24.62 -4.44
C ARG A 39 14.60 23.90 -5.05
N ARG A 40 13.96 23.02 -4.29
CA ARG A 40 12.76 22.31 -4.71
C ARG A 40 11.58 23.25 -5.02
N LEU A 41 11.41 24.28 -4.20
CA LEU A 41 10.40 25.30 -4.44
C LEU A 41 10.68 26.10 -5.72
N ARG A 42 11.96 26.38 -6.06
CA ARG A 42 12.31 27.00 -7.35
C ARG A 42 11.98 26.08 -8.52
N GLU A 43 12.35 24.80 -8.44
CA GLU A 43 12.02 23.79 -9.47
C GLU A 43 10.51 23.70 -9.74
N VAL A 44 9.69 23.72 -8.69
CA VAL A 44 8.22 23.77 -8.83
C VAL A 44 7.75 25.06 -9.49
N ARG A 45 8.28 26.22 -9.07
CA ARG A 45 7.89 27.53 -9.64
C ARG A 45 8.22 27.62 -11.13
N ASP A 46 9.37 27.06 -11.53
CA ASP A 46 9.81 27.06 -12.92
C ASP A 46 8.94 26.14 -13.78
N ALA A 47 8.57 24.96 -13.25
CA ALA A 47 7.74 23.97 -13.96
C ALA A 47 6.23 24.31 -13.95
N TYR A 48 5.75 24.96 -12.89
CA TYR A 48 4.34 25.29 -12.66
C TYR A 48 4.19 26.76 -12.20
N PRO A 49 4.36 27.76 -13.07
CA PRO A 49 4.38 29.18 -12.68
C PRO A 49 3.10 29.70 -12.04
N HIS A 50 1.98 29.02 -12.23
CA HIS A 50 0.68 29.35 -11.65
C HIS A 50 0.45 28.83 -10.23
N ILE A 51 1.31 27.89 -9.76
CA ILE A 51 1.20 27.32 -8.42
C ILE A 51 1.95 28.19 -7.41
N ALA A 52 1.29 28.58 -6.33
CA ALA A 52 1.95 29.29 -5.23
C ALA A 52 2.92 28.34 -4.50
N VAL A 53 4.11 28.85 -4.17
CA VAL A 53 5.09 28.08 -3.38
C VAL A 53 5.38 28.77 -2.06
N THR A 54 5.46 28.00 -0.98
CA THR A 54 5.68 28.50 0.37
C THR A 54 6.57 27.53 1.17
N LYS A 55 7.16 28.02 2.27
CA LYS A 55 7.87 27.19 3.27
C LYS A 55 6.97 26.71 4.40
N ASP A 56 5.79 27.31 4.53
CA ASP A 56 4.85 27.03 5.59
C ASP A 56 3.50 26.62 5.04
N TYR A 57 3.11 25.37 5.28
CA TYR A 57 1.81 24.85 4.84
C TYR A 57 0.62 25.53 5.55
N ALA A 58 0.81 26.25 6.64
CA ALA A 58 -0.25 27.04 7.26
C ALA A 58 -0.77 28.14 6.31
N ASP A 59 0.04 28.55 5.34
CA ASP A 59 -0.38 29.49 4.30
C ASP A 59 -1.51 28.96 3.43
N PHE A 60 -1.71 27.64 3.36
CA PHE A 60 -2.72 26.99 2.52
C PHE A 60 -4.12 27.42 2.88
N VAL A 61 -4.41 27.73 4.14
CA VAL A 61 -5.70 28.29 4.58
C VAL A 61 -6.00 29.60 3.88
N ARG A 62 -5.03 30.50 3.79
CA ARG A 62 -5.18 31.81 3.12
C ARG A 62 -5.25 31.68 1.59
N LEU A 63 -4.65 30.63 1.05
CA LEU A 63 -4.65 30.34 -0.38
C LEU A 63 -5.93 29.63 -0.84
N GLY A 64 -6.85 29.33 0.08
CA GLY A 64 -8.13 28.69 -0.21
C GLY A 64 -7.98 27.26 -0.71
N VAL A 65 -7.10 26.48 -0.08
CA VAL A 65 -6.94 25.04 -0.31
C VAL A 65 -8.09 24.30 0.36
N ASP A 66 -8.68 23.32 -0.33
CA ASP A 66 -9.73 22.44 0.21
C ASP A 66 -9.15 21.13 0.75
N ALA A 67 -8.13 20.62 0.07
CA ALA A 67 -7.50 19.33 0.39
C ALA A 67 -5.98 19.38 0.25
N VAL A 68 -5.28 18.56 1.02
CA VAL A 68 -3.82 18.46 0.97
C VAL A 68 -3.36 17.03 0.69
N ALA A 69 -2.27 16.92 -0.06
CA ALA A 69 -1.51 15.68 -0.21
C ALA A 69 -0.15 15.83 0.50
N ILE A 70 0.11 14.97 1.48
CA ILE A 70 1.31 14.99 2.32
C ILE A 70 2.27 13.89 1.85
N ALA A 71 3.44 14.30 1.32
CA ALA A 71 4.50 13.43 0.81
C ALA A 71 5.85 13.76 1.46
N THR A 72 5.83 14.07 2.74
CA THR A 72 7.00 14.38 3.58
C THR A 72 7.58 13.10 4.19
N PRO A 73 8.70 13.14 4.93
CA PRO A 73 9.19 11.98 5.66
C PRO A 73 8.18 11.45 6.70
N PRO A 74 8.09 10.13 6.93
CA PRO A 74 7.08 9.50 7.79
C PRO A 74 6.95 10.09 9.20
N ALA A 75 8.06 10.51 9.81
CA ALA A 75 8.05 11.11 11.14
C ALA A 75 7.28 12.45 11.23
N THR A 76 6.99 13.06 10.09
CA THR A 76 6.28 14.35 10.01
C THR A 76 4.82 14.18 9.57
N HIS A 77 4.39 12.98 9.20
CA HIS A 77 3.01 12.73 8.73
C HIS A 77 1.97 13.10 9.78
N PHE A 78 2.12 12.55 10.99
CA PHE A 78 1.17 12.81 12.07
C PHE A 78 0.99 14.29 12.41
N PRO A 79 2.05 15.07 12.75
CA PRO A 79 1.87 16.46 13.11
C PRO A 79 1.30 17.31 11.95
N ILE A 80 1.75 17.10 10.71
CA ILE A 80 1.25 17.84 9.57
C ILE A 80 -0.21 17.48 9.25
N ALA A 81 -0.57 16.19 9.25
CA ALA A 81 -1.93 15.75 9.00
C ALA A 81 -2.90 16.27 10.06
N ARG A 82 -2.50 16.22 11.34
CA ARG A 82 -3.30 16.78 12.44
C ARG A 82 -3.56 18.27 12.23
N ASP A 83 -2.51 19.04 11.99
CA ASP A 83 -2.66 20.50 11.81
C ASP A 83 -3.57 20.81 10.60
N CYS A 84 -3.40 20.09 9.49
CA CYS A 84 -4.26 20.26 8.30
C CYS A 84 -5.74 19.93 8.59
N LEU A 85 -6.00 18.82 9.31
CA LEU A 85 -7.36 18.49 9.76
C LEU A 85 -7.91 19.55 10.72
N GLU A 86 -7.09 20.10 11.63
CA GLU A 86 -7.48 21.21 12.50
C GLU A 86 -7.79 22.49 11.72
N TYR A 87 -7.14 22.71 10.60
CA TYR A 87 -7.44 23.81 9.68
C TYR A 87 -8.69 23.59 8.83
N GLY A 88 -9.32 22.41 8.91
CA GLY A 88 -10.51 22.06 8.15
C GLY A 88 -10.23 21.57 6.73
N LEU A 89 -9.03 21.09 6.46
CA LEU A 89 -8.63 20.55 5.14
C LEU A 89 -8.83 19.04 5.09
N HIS A 90 -9.29 18.52 3.94
CA HIS A 90 -9.23 17.10 3.64
C HIS A 90 -7.78 16.67 3.43
N VAL A 91 -7.43 15.44 3.85
CA VAL A 91 -6.02 15.01 3.89
C VAL A 91 -5.81 13.67 3.19
N LEU A 92 -4.88 13.64 2.24
CA LEU A 92 -4.24 12.43 1.73
C LEU A 92 -2.82 12.38 2.30
N VAL A 93 -2.46 11.30 2.97
CA VAL A 93 -1.10 11.10 3.51
C VAL A 93 -0.43 9.93 2.81
N GLU A 94 0.83 10.07 2.41
CA GLU A 94 1.64 8.94 1.99
C GLU A 94 1.80 7.91 3.13
N LYS A 95 1.98 6.67 2.76
CA LYS A 95 2.21 5.59 3.73
C LYS A 95 3.59 5.74 4.44
N PRO A 96 3.71 5.36 5.70
CA PRO A 96 2.64 4.99 6.63
C PRO A 96 1.91 6.24 7.15
N LEU A 97 0.63 6.12 7.51
CA LEU A 97 -0.16 7.23 8.06
C LEU A 97 0.52 7.89 9.27
N ALA A 98 1.04 7.07 10.17
CA ALA A 98 1.79 7.47 11.36
C ALA A 98 2.78 6.36 11.73
N LEU A 99 3.71 6.63 12.64
CA LEU A 99 4.72 5.67 13.11
C LEU A 99 4.28 4.87 14.35
N ASN A 100 3.07 5.08 14.83
CA ASN A 100 2.45 4.31 15.92
C ASN A 100 0.93 4.33 15.81
N VAL A 101 0.29 3.35 16.42
CA VAL A 101 -1.17 3.14 16.36
C VAL A 101 -1.92 4.32 16.98
N ARG A 102 -1.48 4.81 18.14
CA ARG A 102 -2.15 5.91 18.87
C ARG A 102 -2.27 7.18 18.01
N ASP A 103 -1.21 7.56 17.30
CA ASP A 103 -1.22 8.74 16.45
C ASP A 103 -2.15 8.52 15.24
N ALA A 104 -2.19 7.31 14.68
CA ALA A 104 -3.11 6.98 13.60
C ALA A 104 -4.57 7.06 14.06
N GLU A 105 -4.91 6.49 15.23
CA GLU A 105 -6.24 6.56 15.84
C GLU A 105 -6.66 8.01 16.10
N LEU A 106 -5.75 8.85 16.63
CA LEU A 106 -6.04 10.27 16.86
C LEU A 106 -6.36 11.02 15.55
N LEU A 107 -5.70 10.69 14.45
CA LEU A 107 -6.00 11.30 13.15
C LEU A 107 -7.37 10.86 12.63
N VAL A 108 -7.70 9.57 12.75
CA VAL A 108 -9.01 9.03 12.35
C VAL A 108 -10.12 9.70 13.15
N ASP A 109 -10.01 9.70 14.49
CA ASP A 109 -10.97 10.35 15.37
C ASP A 109 -11.14 11.85 15.06
N LEU A 110 -10.05 12.55 14.76
CA LEU A 110 -10.10 13.98 14.42
C LEU A 110 -10.82 14.21 13.10
N ALA A 111 -10.51 13.42 12.08
CA ALA A 111 -11.14 13.50 10.76
C ALA A 111 -12.65 13.24 10.87
N GLU A 112 -13.06 12.18 11.58
CA GLU A 112 -14.47 11.85 11.80
C GLU A 112 -15.22 12.97 12.53
N ARG A 113 -14.68 13.47 13.64
CA ARG A 113 -15.30 14.58 14.39
C ARG A 113 -15.45 15.86 13.58
N ARG A 114 -14.55 16.09 12.65
CA ARG A 114 -14.55 17.26 11.76
C ARG A 114 -15.37 17.07 10.48
N GLY A 115 -15.81 15.84 10.18
CA GLY A 115 -16.48 15.49 8.92
C GLY A 115 -15.55 15.64 7.71
N LEU A 116 -14.24 15.42 7.90
CA LEU A 116 -13.21 15.54 6.87
C LEU A 116 -12.79 14.17 6.35
N THR A 117 -12.34 14.12 5.11
CA THR A 117 -11.75 12.93 4.52
C THR A 117 -10.30 12.81 4.97
N LEU A 118 -9.93 11.66 5.52
CA LEU A 118 -8.56 11.24 5.75
C LEU A 118 -8.31 9.98 4.91
N MET A 119 -7.31 10.03 4.03
CA MET A 119 -6.96 8.93 3.15
C MET A 119 -5.47 8.63 3.25
N VAL A 120 -5.11 7.35 3.19
CA VAL A 120 -3.71 6.91 3.14
C VAL A 120 -3.34 6.49 1.72
N GLY A 121 -2.13 6.81 1.28
CA GLY A 121 -1.60 6.47 -0.04
C GLY A 121 -1.30 4.98 -0.24
N HIS A 122 -2.27 4.11 0.01
CA HIS A 122 -2.20 2.67 -0.27
C HIS A 122 -2.42 2.39 -1.76
N THR A 123 -1.51 2.86 -2.60
CA THR A 123 -1.63 2.87 -4.07
C THR A 123 -1.87 1.49 -4.68
N PHE A 124 -1.40 0.42 -4.04
CA PHE A 124 -1.60 -0.94 -4.53
C PHE A 124 -3.04 -1.43 -4.48
N GLU A 125 -3.90 -0.89 -3.63
CA GLU A 125 -5.33 -1.21 -3.62
C GLU A 125 -6.05 -0.72 -4.89
N TYR A 126 -5.46 0.27 -5.56
CA TYR A 126 -5.93 0.81 -6.84
C TYR A 126 -5.24 0.17 -8.05
N ASN A 127 -4.23 -0.68 -7.84
CA ASN A 127 -3.53 -1.38 -8.90
C ASN A 127 -4.48 -2.33 -9.66
N PRO A 128 -4.61 -2.22 -10.99
CA PRO A 128 -5.54 -3.05 -11.77
C PRO A 128 -5.32 -4.55 -11.60
N ALA A 129 -4.07 -5.00 -11.45
CA ALA A 129 -3.78 -6.42 -11.23
C ALA A 129 -4.27 -6.89 -9.84
N VAL A 130 -4.10 -6.08 -8.78
CA VAL A 130 -4.62 -6.39 -7.44
C VAL A 130 -6.14 -6.41 -7.44
N ARG A 131 -6.79 -5.46 -8.13
CA ARG A 131 -8.25 -5.46 -8.31
C ARG A 131 -8.72 -6.68 -9.09
N ARG A 132 -7.98 -7.11 -10.11
CA ARG A 132 -8.28 -8.36 -10.83
C ARG A 132 -8.20 -9.58 -9.94
N VAL A 133 -7.18 -9.67 -9.08
CA VAL A 133 -7.06 -10.73 -8.07
C VAL A 133 -8.25 -10.71 -7.12
N LYS A 134 -8.66 -9.55 -6.63
CA LYS A 134 -9.85 -9.38 -5.76
C LYS A 134 -11.11 -9.93 -6.43
N GLN A 135 -11.37 -9.58 -7.69
CA GLN A 135 -12.51 -10.10 -8.45
C GLN A 135 -12.50 -11.63 -8.55
N ILE A 136 -11.31 -12.24 -8.74
CA ILE A 136 -11.18 -13.71 -8.84
C ILE A 136 -11.48 -14.36 -7.49
N ILE A 137 -11.05 -13.78 -6.38
CA ILE A 137 -11.37 -14.27 -5.03
C ILE A 137 -12.89 -14.17 -4.79
N GLU A 138 -13.47 -13.00 -5.05
CA GLU A 138 -14.91 -12.74 -4.85
C GLU A 138 -15.82 -13.59 -5.73
N SER A 139 -15.37 -13.96 -6.94
CA SER A 139 -16.12 -14.89 -7.82
C SER A 139 -16.14 -16.32 -7.29
N GLY A 140 -15.40 -16.65 -6.23
CA GLY A 140 -15.29 -18.01 -5.71
C GLY A 140 -14.43 -18.95 -6.56
N THR A 141 -13.78 -18.47 -7.61
CA THR A 141 -12.97 -19.29 -8.55
C THR A 141 -11.85 -20.06 -7.83
N LEU A 142 -11.29 -19.52 -6.76
CA LEU A 142 -10.24 -20.18 -5.98
C LEU A 142 -10.80 -21.13 -4.91
N GLY A 143 -12.12 -21.08 -4.65
CA GLY A 143 -12.73 -21.76 -3.51
C GLY A 143 -12.32 -21.08 -2.18
N LYS A 144 -12.22 -21.87 -1.11
CA LYS A 144 -11.76 -21.39 0.19
C LYS A 144 -10.27 -21.09 0.13
N ILE A 145 -9.87 -19.89 0.53
CA ILE A 145 -8.44 -19.54 0.60
C ILE A 145 -7.81 -20.25 1.80
N HIS A 146 -6.76 -21.03 1.54
CA HIS A 146 -5.98 -21.73 2.55
C HIS A 146 -4.88 -20.84 3.09
N TYR A 147 -4.07 -20.25 2.19
CA TYR A 147 -3.03 -19.31 2.58
C TYR A 147 -2.66 -18.35 1.45
N ILE A 148 -2.02 -17.26 1.85
CA ILE A 148 -1.37 -16.29 0.94
C ILE A 148 0.08 -16.12 1.39
N ASP A 149 1.02 -16.29 0.46
CA ASP A 149 2.44 -16.06 0.67
C ASP A 149 2.88 -14.85 -0.16
N SER A 150 3.39 -13.81 0.51
CA SER A 150 3.85 -12.58 -0.12
C SER A 150 5.33 -12.36 0.11
N SER A 151 6.02 -11.95 -0.93
CA SER A 151 7.43 -11.58 -0.89
C SER A 151 7.66 -10.24 -1.59
N ARG A 152 8.20 -9.27 -0.84
CA ARG A 152 8.62 -7.95 -1.34
C ARG A 152 10.04 -7.68 -0.92
N VAL A 153 10.97 -8.03 -1.81
CA VAL A 153 12.39 -7.98 -1.52
C VAL A 153 13.19 -7.37 -2.67
N ASN A 154 14.29 -6.73 -2.37
CA ASN A 154 15.24 -6.17 -3.34
C ASN A 154 16.55 -5.80 -2.62
N LEU A 155 17.62 -5.50 -3.37
CA LEU A 155 18.72 -4.73 -2.82
C LEU A 155 18.27 -3.27 -2.77
N GLY A 156 17.75 -2.87 -1.62
CA GLY A 156 17.02 -1.61 -1.42
C GLY A 156 17.90 -0.46 -0.95
N ILE A 157 17.26 0.71 -0.84
CA ILE A 157 17.87 1.89 -0.22
C ILE A 157 17.51 1.85 1.26
N PHE A 158 18.50 1.71 2.11
CA PHE A 158 18.33 1.75 3.57
C PHE A 158 17.78 3.11 4.00
N GLN A 159 16.74 3.09 4.80
CA GLN A 159 16.10 4.28 5.35
C GLN A 159 16.64 4.52 6.76
N SER A 160 16.98 5.77 7.08
CA SER A 160 17.45 6.14 8.44
C SER A 160 16.30 6.35 9.44
N SER A 161 15.09 6.54 8.96
CA SER A 161 13.93 6.93 9.78
C SER A 161 12.95 5.79 10.06
N VAL A 162 13.06 4.67 9.33
CA VAL A 162 12.17 3.51 9.44
C VAL A 162 12.94 2.23 9.14
N ASN A 163 12.46 1.09 9.64
CA ASN A 163 12.98 -0.22 9.27
C ASN A 163 12.25 -0.79 8.05
N VAL A 164 12.68 -1.97 7.59
CA VAL A 164 12.12 -2.64 6.41
C VAL A 164 10.62 -2.95 6.54
N ILE A 165 10.14 -3.21 7.76
CA ILE A 165 8.71 -3.49 7.99
C ILE A 165 7.90 -2.23 7.65
N TRP A 166 8.24 -1.07 8.24
CA TRP A 166 7.53 0.20 7.99
C TRP A 166 7.66 0.70 6.55
N ASP A 167 8.76 0.35 5.87
CA ASP A 167 8.97 0.78 4.47
C ASP A 167 8.20 -0.10 3.49
N LEU A 168 8.33 -1.42 3.57
CA LEU A 168 7.84 -2.35 2.55
C LEU A 168 6.52 -3.05 2.93
N ALA A 169 6.39 -3.54 4.17
CA ALA A 169 5.26 -4.38 4.56
C ALA A 169 3.87 -3.69 4.50
N PRO A 170 3.71 -2.37 4.70
CA PRO A 170 2.41 -1.73 4.58
C PRO A 170 1.72 -1.95 3.22
N HIS A 171 2.50 -2.07 2.15
CA HIS A 171 1.95 -2.38 0.83
C HIS A 171 1.33 -3.78 0.77
N ASP A 172 2.04 -4.79 1.29
CA ASP A 172 1.56 -6.17 1.23
C ASP A 172 0.46 -6.41 2.26
N ILE A 173 0.54 -5.79 3.43
CA ILE A 173 -0.51 -5.85 4.44
C ILE A 173 -1.80 -5.21 3.91
N SER A 174 -1.75 -4.03 3.30
CA SER A 174 -2.93 -3.38 2.73
C SER A 174 -3.55 -4.24 1.62
N ILE A 175 -2.75 -4.83 0.74
CA ILE A 175 -3.24 -5.76 -0.28
C ILE A 175 -3.93 -6.97 0.38
N LEU A 176 -3.33 -7.59 1.41
CA LEU A 176 -3.92 -8.75 2.10
C LEU A 176 -5.27 -8.40 2.74
N LEU A 177 -5.35 -7.28 3.45
CA LEU A 177 -6.60 -6.81 4.06
C LEU A 177 -7.66 -6.52 3.00
N TYR A 178 -7.28 -5.85 1.90
CA TYR A 178 -8.16 -5.59 0.77
C TYR A 178 -8.65 -6.88 0.11
N LEU A 179 -7.77 -7.84 -0.17
CA LEU A 179 -8.13 -9.10 -0.83
C LEU A 179 -9.04 -9.97 0.02
N LEU A 180 -8.74 -10.10 1.31
CA LEU A 180 -9.48 -10.97 2.23
C LEU A 180 -10.75 -10.30 2.78
N GLY A 181 -10.80 -8.96 2.87
CA GLY A 181 -11.93 -8.23 3.44
C GLY A 181 -12.16 -8.49 4.92
N MET A 182 -11.11 -8.88 5.67
CA MET A 182 -11.17 -9.22 7.09
C MET A 182 -9.86 -8.89 7.78
N GLU A 183 -9.92 -8.71 9.10
CA GLU A 183 -8.75 -8.47 9.94
C GLU A 183 -8.13 -9.79 10.45
N PRO A 184 -6.80 -9.81 10.70
CA PRO A 184 -6.15 -10.97 11.28
C PRO A 184 -6.53 -11.13 12.77
N LEU A 185 -6.69 -12.39 13.19
CA LEU A 185 -6.91 -12.75 14.60
C LEU A 185 -5.62 -12.68 15.42
N THR A 186 -4.49 -13.03 14.79
CA THR A 186 -3.18 -12.98 15.41
C THR A 186 -2.12 -12.56 14.41
N VAL A 187 -1.12 -11.84 14.91
CA VAL A 187 0.06 -11.43 14.14
C VAL A 187 1.30 -11.76 14.95
N SER A 188 2.32 -12.30 14.28
CA SER A 188 3.66 -12.42 14.83
C SER A 188 4.69 -12.02 13.77
N ALA A 189 5.82 -11.49 14.21
CA ALA A 189 6.88 -11.08 13.32
C ALA A 189 8.25 -11.42 13.92
N GLU A 190 9.18 -11.79 13.04
CA GLU A 190 10.58 -11.97 13.37
C GLU A 190 11.42 -11.26 12.31
N GLY A 191 12.47 -10.58 12.75
CA GLY A 191 13.35 -9.82 11.86
C GLY A 191 14.77 -9.74 12.38
N ASN A 192 15.68 -9.30 11.51
CA ASN A 192 17.07 -9.11 11.83
C ASN A 192 17.60 -7.77 11.32
N ALA A 193 18.58 -7.23 12.03
CA ALA A 193 19.35 -6.05 11.71
C ALA A 193 20.78 -6.51 11.31
N SER A 194 20.99 -6.74 10.00
CA SER A 194 22.21 -7.40 9.51
C SER A 194 23.31 -6.41 9.15
N ILE A 195 22.95 -5.19 8.71
CA ILE A 195 23.90 -4.18 8.20
C ILE A 195 24.09 -3.05 9.21
N PHE A 196 23.01 -2.52 9.74
CA PHE A 196 23.05 -1.46 10.74
C PHE A 196 22.40 -1.93 12.03
N GLU A 197 23.09 -1.75 13.14
CA GLU A 197 22.57 -2.04 14.47
C GLU A 197 21.24 -1.32 14.70
N ASP A 198 20.24 -2.00 15.25
CA ASP A 198 18.88 -1.49 15.52
C ASP A 198 17.99 -1.16 14.30
N VAL A 199 18.46 -1.34 13.07
CA VAL A 199 17.63 -1.14 11.87
C VAL A 199 17.37 -2.47 11.17
N HIS A 200 16.22 -3.08 11.42
CA HIS A 200 15.84 -4.34 10.77
C HIS A 200 15.77 -4.17 9.25
N ASP A 201 16.51 -5.01 8.53
CA ASP A 201 16.67 -5.02 7.07
C ASP A 201 16.05 -6.26 6.41
N ILE A 202 15.63 -7.23 7.22
CA ILE A 202 14.82 -8.39 6.83
C ILE A 202 13.76 -8.65 7.91
N ALA A 203 12.56 -9.03 7.50
CA ALA A 203 11.51 -9.48 8.41
C ALA A 203 10.56 -10.48 7.75
N HIS A 204 10.06 -11.40 8.57
CA HIS A 204 9.00 -12.34 8.27
C HIS A 204 7.81 -12.06 9.18
N ILE A 205 6.63 -11.86 8.60
CA ILE A 205 5.41 -11.54 9.32
C ILE A 205 4.42 -12.67 9.04
N HIS A 206 3.85 -13.25 10.08
CA HIS A 206 2.83 -14.28 10.00
C HIS A 206 1.51 -13.77 10.55
N MET A 207 0.44 -14.00 9.84
CA MET A 207 -0.91 -13.58 10.20
C MET A 207 -1.86 -14.76 10.10
N LYS A 208 -2.77 -14.88 11.07
CA LYS A 208 -3.86 -15.87 11.04
C LYS A 208 -5.18 -15.13 10.96
N PHE A 209 -5.96 -15.45 9.94
CA PHE A 209 -7.28 -14.87 9.68
C PHE A 209 -8.42 -15.81 10.09
N PRO A 210 -9.66 -15.29 10.21
CA PRO A 210 -10.85 -16.11 10.38
C PRO A 210 -10.94 -17.21 9.30
N GLY A 211 -11.61 -18.32 9.62
CA GLY A 211 -11.72 -19.44 8.68
C GLY A 211 -10.46 -20.27 8.51
N ASN A 212 -9.43 -20.08 9.37
CA ASN A 212 -8.14 -20.76 9.34
C ASN A 212 -7.29 -20.45 8.10
N THR A 213 -7.47 -19.27 7.51
CA THR A 213 -6.61 -18.74 6.45
C THR A 213 -5.32 -18.20 7.05
N LEU A 214 -4.17 -18.55 6.49
CA LEU A 214 -2.87 -18.06 6.90
C LEU A 214 -2.33 -17.06 5.88
N ALA A 215 -1.60 -16.05 6.34
CA ALA A 215 -0.79 -15.22 5.46
C ALA A 215 0.63 -15.05 5.99
N HIS A 216 1.57 -15.01 5.07
CA HIS A 216 2.97 -14.77 5.33
C HIS A 216 3.44 -13.60 4.47
N VAL A 217 4.21 -12.68 5.06
CA VAL A 217 4.84 -11.56 4.37
C VAL A 217 6.32 -11.56 4.65
N HIS A 218 7.12 -11.74 3.62
CA HIS A 218 8.57 -11.61 3.65
C HIS A 218 8.98 -10.26 3.04
N VAL A 219 9.64 -9.42 3.83
CA VAL A 219 10.21 -8.16 3.37
C VAL A 219 11.70 -8.10 3.63
N SER A 220 12.47 -7.63 2.66
CA SER A 220 13.91 -7.45 2.84
C SER A 220 14.49 -6.39 1.91
N TRP A 221 15.45 -5.62 2.43
CA TRP A 221 16.34 -4.78 1.62
C TRP A 221 17.59 -5.53 1.13
N LEU A 222 17.77 -6.80 1.54
CA LEU A 222 18.93 -7.62 1.23
C LEU A 222 18.54 -8.82 0.36
N SER A 223 18.24 -8.56 -0.91
CA SER A 223 17.99 -9.61 -1.90
C SER A 223 18.70 -9.29 -3.21
N PRO A 224 19.39 -10.27 -3.83
CA PRO A 224 20.06 -10.05 -5.11
C PRO A 224 19.08 -9.78 -6.27
N THR A 225 17.83 -10.20 -6.11
CA THR A 225 16.77 -10.01 -7.10
C THR A 225 15.62 -9.22 -6.50
N LYS A 226 15.03 -8.33 -7.31
CA LYS A 226 13.80 -7.65 -6.94
C LYS A 226 12.63 -8.62 -7.12
N THR A 227 11.84 -8.81 -6.06
CA THR A 227 10.62 -9.62 -6.08
C THR A 227 9.47 -8.84 -5.47
N ARG A 228 8.30 -8.88 -6.13
CA ARG A 228 7.02 -8.34 -5.64
C ARG A 228 5.93 -9.30 -6.05
N ARG A 229 5.78 -10.37 -5.29
CA ARG A 229 4.98 -11.52 -5.68
C ARG A 229 4.11 -12.01 -4.54
N MET A 230 2.87 -12.38 -4.88
CA MET A 230 1.96 -13.10 -3.98
C MET A 230 1.53 -14.41 -4.60
N VAL A 231 1.55 -15.47 -3.82
CA VAL A 231 0.97 -16.78 -4.16
C VAL A 231 -0.28 -16.95 -3.31
N ILE A 232 -1.41 -17.19 -3.96
CA ILE A 232 -2.70 -17.37 -3.29
C ILE A 232 -3.15 -18.80 -3.56
N VAL A 233 -3.31 -19.58 -2.51
CA VAL A 233 -3.68 -20.99 -2.59
C VAL A 233 -5.09 -21.17 -2.06
N GLY A 234 -5.98 -21.55 -2.98
CA GLY A 234 -7.35 -21.89 -2.67
C GLY A 234 -7.62 -23.39 -2.72
N SER A 235 -8.80 -23.79 -2.27
CA SER A 235 -9.23 -25.20 -2.29
C SER A 235 -9.51 -25.73 -3.69
N GLU A 236 -9.83 -24.85 -4.65
CA GLU A 236 -10.17 -25.22 -6.03
C GLU A 236 -9.07 -24.91 -7.03
N LYS A 237 -8.44 -23.73 -6.91
CA LYS A 237 -7.38 -23.27 -7.80
C LYS A 237 -6.36 -22.45 -7.03
N MET A 238 -5.22 -22.17 -7.69
CA MET A 238 -4.15 -21.35 -7.16
C MET A 238 -3.89 -20.17 -8.10
N LEU A 239 -3.39 -19.09 -7.55
CA LEU A 239 -3.12 -17.87 -8.30
C LEU A 239 -1.77 -17.30 -7.91
N VAL A 240 -1.06 -16.74 -8.88
CA VAL A 240 0.15 -15.94 -8.66
C VAL A 240 -0.11 -14.53 -9.18
N TYR A 241 0.10 -13.54 -8.32
CA TYR A 241 0.27 -12.15 -8.68
C TYR A 241 1.76 -11.80 -8.62
N ASP A 242 2.29 -11.21 -9.68
CA ASP A 242 3.69 -10.75 -9.75
C ASP A 242 3.72 -9.34 -10.36
N ASP A 243 4.04 -8.34 -9.52
CA ASP A 243 4.01 -6.92 -9.91
C ASP A 243 5.10 -6.55 -10.93
N ILE A 244 6.15 -7.35 -11.06
CA ILE A 244 7.26 -7.08 -11.98
C ILE A 244 7.26 -7.94 -13.23
N ALA A 245 6.51 -9.05 -13.26
CA ALA A 245 6.39 -9.85 -14.46
C ALA A 245 5.56 -9.15 -15.54
N ASP A 246 5.75 -9.50 -16.82
CA ASP A 246 4.90 -9.00 -17.90
C ASP A 246 3.45 -9.48 -17.72
N GLU A 247 3.27 -10.77 -17.41
CA GLU A 247 2.00 -11.35 -17.04
C GLU A 247 1.78 -11.20 -15.53
N LYS A 248 1.05 -10.17 -15.13
CA LYS A 248 0.85 -9.80 -13.72
C LYS A 248 0.06 -10.82 -12.91
N VAL A 249 -0.89 -11.52 -13.53
CA VAL A 249 -1.80 -12.45 -12.85
C VAL A 249 -1.87 -13.76 -13.64
N ARG A 250 -1.53 -14.86 -12.98
CA ARG A 250 -1.60 -16.19 -13.56
C ARG A 250 -2.42 -17.12 -12.67
N LEU A 251 -3.46 -17.73 -13.25
CA LEU A 251 -4.32 -18.70 -12.60
C LEU A 251 -3.84 -20.12 -12.96
N TYR A 252 -3.79 -20.99 -11.95
CA TYR A 252 -3.36 -22.39 -12.07
C TYR A 252 -4.53 -23.30 -11.70
N ASP A 253 -4.91 -24.20 -12.60
CA ASP A 253 -5.88 -25.28 -12.33
C ASP A 253 -5.16 -26.43 -11.60
N ARG A 254 -4.81 -26.18 -10.34
CA ARG A 254 -4.11 -27.14 -9.48
C ARG A 254 -4.82 -27.27 -8.16
N GLN A 255 -4.97 -28.53 -7.71
CA GLN A 255 -5.73 -28.87 -6.52
C GLN A 255 -5.25 -30.20 -5.92
N ALA A 256 -5.27 -30.31 -4.59
CA ALA A 256 -5.16 -31.57 -3.86
C ALA A 256 -6.55 -31.92 -3.31
N ILE A 257 -7.13 -33.03 -3.77
CA ILE A 257 -8.48 -33.47 -3.46
C ILE A 257 -8.39 -34.70 -2.55
N PRO A 258 -8.85 -34.65 -1.29
CA PRO A 258 -8.91 -35.84 -0.42
C PRO A 258 -9.76 -36.94 -1.06
N LEU A 259 -9.34 -38.18 -0.93
CA LEU A 259 -10.14 -39.31 -1.41
C LEU A 259 -11.40 -39.45 -0.56
N ALA A 260 -12.58 -39.48 -1.20
CA ALA A 260 -13.86 -39.57 -0.51
C ALA A 260 -14.03 -40.84 0.34
N SER A 261 -13.28 -41.89 0.04
CA SER A 261 -13.28 -43.18 0.76
C SER A 261 -12.16 -43.28 1.83
N ALA A 262 -11.48 -42.20 2.13
CA ALA A 262 -10.38 -42.23 3.09
C ALA A 262 -10.90 -42.48 4.52
N ALA A 263 -10.34 -43.49 5.19
CA ALA A 263 -10.60 -43.75 6.61
C ALA A 263 -10.05 -42.59 7.47
N PRO A 264 -10.52 -42.39 8.72
CA PRO A 264 -9.94 -41.40 9.61
C PRO A 264 -8.42 -41.61 9.75
N GLY A 265 -7.64 -40.58 9.46
CA GLY A 265 -6.17 -40.61 9.43
C GLY A 265 -5.55 -40.96 8.06
N ASP A 266 -6.32 -41.29 7.06
CA ASP A 266 -5.84 -41.46 5.69
C ASP A 266 -5.59 -40.11 5.03
N THR A 267 -4.34 -39.85 4.59
CA THR A 267 -3.91 -38.58 3.97
C THR A 267 -3.75 -38.66 2.46
N ARG A 268 -4.23 -39.76 1.84
CA ARG A 268 -4.14 -39.90 0.38
C ARG A 268 -5.03 -38.89 -0.34
N CYS A 269 -4.45 -38.25 -1.34
CA CYS A 269 -5.12 -37.25 -2.18
C CYS A 269 -5.01 -37.64 -3.65
N HIS A 270 -6.02 -37.28 -4.43
CA HIS A 270 -5.89 -37.13 -5.87
C HIS A 270 -5.37 -35.73 -6.18
N TYR A 271 -4.35 -35.62 -7.03
CA TYR A 271 -3.77 -34.34 -7.42
C TYR A 271 -4.21 -33.99 -8.83
N ARG A 272 -4.81 -32.79 -8.98
CA ARG A 272 -5.13 -32.22 -10.28
C ARG A 272 -3.98 -31.29 -10.70
N TYR A 273 -3.42 -31.55 -11.88
CA TYR A 273 -2.38 -30.74 -12.52
C TYR A 273 -2.90 -30.27 -13.88
N GLY A 274 -3.89 -29.39 -13.86
CA GLY A 274 -4.41 -28.77 -15.07
C GLY A 274 -3.51 -27.63 -15.56
N ASP A 275 -3.96 -26.95 -16.61
CA ASP A 275 -3.24 -25.87 -17.25
C ASP A 275 -3.13 -24.62 -16.36
N SER A 276 -2.22 -23.73 -16.74
CA SER A 276 -2.17 -22.38 -16.19
C SER A 276 -2.45 -21.37 -17.29
N VAL A 277 -3.15 -20.29 -16.94
CA VAL A 277 -3.51 -19.23 -17.86
C VAL A 277 -3.14 -17.87 -17.29
N ALA A 278 -2.48 -17.04 -18.11
CA ALA A 278 -2.30 -15.63 -17.83
C ALA A 278 -3.62 -14.90 -17.98
N LEU A 279 -3.98 -14.10 -16.99
CA LEU A 279 -5.23 -13.36 -17.02
C LEU A 279 -4.95 -11.91 -17.45
N PRO A 280 -5.73 -11.37 -18.40
CA PRO A 280 -5.55 -9.99 -18.81
C PRO A 280 -5.80 -9.04 -17.65
N VAL A 281 -5.00 -7.99 -17.62
CA VAL A 281 -5.14 -6.86 -16.70
C VAL A 281 -5.25 -5.61 -17.53
N ASP A 282 -6.38 -4.94 -17.44
CA ASP A 282 -6.61 -3.69 -18.17
C ASP A 282 -5.90 -2.56 -17.41
N TRP A 283 -4.78 -2.12 -17.95
CA TRP A 283 -4.10 -0.91 -17.48
C TRP A 283 -4.80 0.30 -18.08
N VAL A 284 -5.37 1.13 -17.24
CA VAL A 284 -5.79 2.49 -17.62
C VAL A 284 -4.59 3.38 -17.30
N GLU A 285 -3.94 3.90 -18.33
CA GLU A 285 -2.88 4.91 -18.20
C GLU A 285 -3.44 6.25 -17.72
#